data_bcd9bb535499abf11d28690a7345d110
#
_entry.id   bcd9bb535499abf11d28690a7345d110
#
_cell.length_a   1.000
_cell.length_b   1.000
_cell.length_c   1.000
_cell.angle_alpha   90.00
_cell.angle_beta   90.00
_cell.angle_gamma   90.00
#
_symmetry.space_group_name_H-M   'P 1'
#
loop_
_entity.id
_entity.type
_entity.pdbx_description
1 polymer ?
#
loop_
_entity_poly.entity_id
_entity_poly.type
_entity_poly.pdbx_seq_one_letter_code
_entity_poly.pdbx_strand_id
1 'polypeptide(L)'
;MHSMSGEDLASACEFFAHEDLRESQKEMLLDSIDILQENGFLVASAPTGIGKTAASLAAALKVRSESPNSKKILFLTGRQSQHKIVVDTIKKINEKIGNELQIKLADMIGRESMCEEVQPVTGECTCESEIQENSRRGNRMRLVNMILEQPMHVED
;
A
#
# COMPACT_ATOMS: atom_id res chain seq x y z
N MET A 1 -19.47 -8.53 -19.98
CA MET A 1 -19.07 -9.40 -18.85
C MET A 1 -18.06 -10.41 -19.40
N HIS A 2 -16.77 -10.15 -19.26
CA HIS A 2 -15.74 -11.13 -19.56
C HIS A 2 -15.76 -12.16 -18.43
N SER A 3 -15.96 -13.40 -18.77
CA SER A 3 -15.80 -14.52 -17.83
C SER A 3 -14.30 -14.65 -17.55
N MET A 4 -13.84 -14.10 -16.43
CA MET A 4 -12.45 -14.32 -15.99
C MET A 4 -12.17 -15.81 -15.83
N SER A 5 -11.02 -16.24 -16.32
CA SER A 5 -10.58 -17.64 -16.25
C SER A 5 -10.19 -18.00 -14.80
N GLY A 6 -10.25 -19.28 -14.45
CA GLY A 6 -9.75 -19.75 -13.15
C GLY A 6 -8.28 -19.42 -12.91
N GLU A 7 -7.50 -19.17 -13.97
CA GLU A 7 -6.10 -18.77 -13.94
C GLU A 7 -5.93 -17.33 -13.42
N ASP A 8 -6.83 -16.41 -13.80
CA ASP A 8 -6.81 -15.03 -13.31
C ASP A 8 -7.05 -14.95 -11.82
N LEU A 9 -7.99 -15.74 -11.31
CA LEU A 9 -8.26 -15.82 -9.88
C LEU A 9 -7.06 -16.41 -9.11
N ALA A 10 -6.47 -17.50 -9.62
CA ALA A 10 -5.30 -18.12 -9.00
C ALA A 10 -4.12 -17.14 -8.93
N SER A 11 -3.87 -16.42 -10.03
CA SER A 11 -2.83 -15.39 -10.09
C SER A 11 -3.10 -14.20 -9.19
N ALA A 12 -4.37 -13.77 -9.03
CA ALA A 12 -4.74 -12.72 -8.09
C ALA A 12 -4.59 -13.17 -6.63
N CYS A 13 -4.84 -14.45 -6.33
CA CYS A 13 -4.64 -15.03 -5.01
C CYS A 13 -3.16 -15.06 -4.59
N GLU A 14 -2.21 -15.00 -5.51
CA GLU A 14 -0.79 -14.85 -5.20
C GLU A 14 -0.51 -13.56 -4.42
N PHE A 15 -1.20 -12.47 -4.76
CA PHE A 15 -1.12 -11.18 -4.06
C PHE A 15 -2.13 -11.02 -2.92
N PHE A 16 -2.88 -12.05 -2.57
CA PHE A 16 -3.82 -11.98 -1.47
C PHE A 16 -3.15 -12.35 -0.15
N ALA A 17 -3.25 -11.47 0.85
CA ALA A 17 -2.51 -11.56 2.11
C ALA A 17 -2.95 -12.71 3.03
N HIS A 18 -4.08 -13.36 2.75
CA HIS A 18 -4.63 -14.45 3.56
C HIS A 18 -4.70 -15.74 2.74
N GLU A 19 -4.74 -16.89 3.44
CA GLU A 19 -4.84 -18.18 2.78
C GLU A 19 -6.22 -18.41 2.16
N ASP A 20 -7.27 -18.02 2.90
CA ASP A 20 -8.65 -18.21 2.49
C ASP A 20 -9.27 -16.93 1.94
N LEU A 21 -9.84 -17.02 0.76
CA LEU A 21 -10.61 -15.97 0.11
C LEU A 21 -12.11 -16.20 0.31
N ARG A 22 -12.77 -15.30 1.05
CA ARG A 22 -14.21 -15.34 1.26
C ARG A 22 -14.96 -14.94 -0.01
N GLU A 23 -16.19 -15.44 -0.20
CA GLU A 23 -16.96 -15.18 -1.42
C GLU A 23 -17.14 -13.68 -1.71
N SER A 24 -17.49 -12.88 -0.69
CA SER A 24 -17.60 -11.41 -0.84
C SER A 24 -16.28 -10.69 -1.17
N GLN A 25 -15.15 -11.27 -0.76
CA GLN A 25 -13.81 -10.74 -1.13
C GLN A 25 -13.47 -11.13 -2.57
N LYS A 26 -13.87 -12.34 -2.99
CA LYS A 26 -13.65 -12.82 -4.34
C LYS A 26 -14.39 -11.96 -5.36
N GLU A 27 -15.67 -11.67 -5.13
CA GLU A 27 -16.46 -10.78 -5.97
C GLU A 27 -15.80 -9.41 -6.09
N MET A 28 -15.46 -8.77 -4.96
CA MET A 28 -14.77 -7.48 -4.95
C MET A 28 -13.42 -7.51 -5.67
N LEU A 29 -12.65 -8.60 -5.50
CA LEU A 29 -11.34 -8.78 -6.14
C LEU A 29 -11.50 -8.84 -7.66
N LEU A 30 -12.42 -9.67 -8.16
CA LEU A 30 -12.65 -9.87 -9.59
C LEU A 30 -13.16 -8.58 -10.25
N ASP A 31 -14.19 -7.95 -9.70
CA ASP A 31 -14.72 -6.68 -10.21
C ASP A 31 -13.66 -5.58 -10.24
N SER A 32 -12.78 -5.56 -9.21
CA SER A 32 -11.68 -4.59 -9.16
C SER A 32 -10.65 -4.85 -10.25
N ILE A 33 -10.32 -6.09 -10.55
CA ILE A 33 -9.35 -6.44 -11.62
C ILE A 33 -9.92 -6.03 -12.98
N ASP A 34 -11.15 -6.42 -13.30
CA ASP A 34 -11.80 -6.13 -14.57
C ASP A 34 -11.81 -4.61 -14.85
N ILE A 35 -12.28 -3.84 -13.88
CA ILE A 35 -12.36 -2.37 -14.02
C ILE A 35 -10.98 -1.72 -14.12
N LEU A 36 -9.98 -2.19 -13.36
CA LEU A 36 -8.63 -1.63 -13.41
C LEU A 36 -7.90 -1.96 -14.71
N GLN A 37 -8.15 -3.13 -15.31
CA GLN A 37 -7.61 -3.50 -16.62
C GLN A 37 -8.18 -2.59 -17.73
N GLU A 38 -9.45 -2.21 -17.63
CA GLU A 38 -10.12 -1.28 -18.54
C GLU A 38 -9.78 0.21 -18.26
N ASN A 39 -8.94 0.51 -17.26
CA ASN A 39 -8.64 1.86 -16.77
C ASN A 39 -9.90 2.62 -16.29
N GLY A 40 -10.85 1.89 -15.75
CA GLY A 40 -12.12 2.42 -15.24
C GLY A 40 -12.06 2.84 -13.76
N PHE A 41 -13.24 3.14 -13.22
CA PHE A 41 -13.46 3.52 -11.83
C PHE A 41 -14.43 2.54 -11.18
N LEU A 42 -14.08 2.04 -10.00
CA LEU A 42 -14.95 1.20 -9.18
C LEU A 42 -15.35 1.94 -7.90
N VAL A 43 -16.64 2.02 -7.64
CA VAL A 43 -17.18 2.47 -6.34
C VAL A 43 -17.84 1.27 -5.66
N ALA A 44 -17.21 0.76 -4.61
CA ALA A 44 -17.68 -0.41 -3.89
C ALA A 44 -18.19 -0.03 -2.49
N SER A 45 -19.42 -0.43 -2.16
CA SER A 45 -19.98 -0.36 -0.82
C SER A 45 -19.98 -1.74 -0.20
N ALA A 46 -19.25 -1.89 0.91
CA ALA A 46 -19.12 -3.18 1.57
C ALA A 46 -19.01 -3.02 3.09
N PRO A 47 -19.57 -3.94 3.89
CA PRO A 47 -19.52 -3.90 5.35
C PRO A 47 -18.10 -3.83 5.89
N THR A 48 -17.94 -3.34 7.13
CA THR A 48 -16.66 -3.40 7.85
C THR A 48 -16.27 -4.85 8.13
N GLY A 49 -14.96 -5.13 8.13
CA GLY A 49 -14.44 -6.46 8.49
C GLY A 49 -14.41 -7.49 7.36
N ILE A 50 -14.95 -7.21 6.17
CA ILE A 50 -14.88 -8.15 5.04
C ILE A 50 -13.51 -8.25 4.37
N GLY A 51 -12.53 -7.42 4.76
CA GLY A 51 -11.17 -7.44 4.18
C GLY A 51 -11.01 -6.63 2.90
N LYS A 52 -11.74 -5.52 2.78
CA LYS A 52 -11.65 -4.60 1.60
C LYS A 52 -10.23 -4.24 1.22
N THR A 53 -9.39 -3.90 2.21
CA THR A 53 -8.00 -3.52 1.99
C THR A 53 -7.20 -4.65 1.31
N ALA A 54 -7.36 -5.89 1.79
CA ALA A 54 -6.66 -7.03 1.20
C ALA A 54 -7.13 -7.30 -0.24
N ALA A 55 -8.43 -7.25 -0.51
CA ALA A 55 -8.98 -7.46 -1.85
C ALA A 55 -8.57 -6.36 -2.83
N SER A 56 -8.67 -5.09 -2.44
CA SER A 56 -8.29 -3.96 -3.31
C SER A 56 -6.78 -3.91 -3.60
N LEU A 57 -5.94 -4.21 -2.61
CA LEU A 57 -4.49 -4.29 -2.81
C LEU A 57 -4.12 -5.45 -3.72
N ALA A 58 -4.71 -6.64 -3.52
CA ALA A 58 -4.46 -7.80 -4.39
C ALA A 58 -4.83 -7.52 -5.85
N ALA A 59 -6.00 -6.90 -6.09
CA ALA A 59 -6.42 -6.49 -7.42
C ALA A 59 -5.45 -5.50 -8.07
N ALA A 60 -5.07 -4.45 -7.35
CA ALA A 60 -4.15 -3.44 -7.86
C ALA A 60 -2.75 -4.01 -8.15
N LEU A 61 -2.26 -4.90 -7.29
CA LEU A 61 -0.96 -5.58 -7.47
C LEU A 61 -0.99 -6.54 -8.66
N LYS A 62 -2.06 -7.29 -8.83
CA LYS A 62 -2.26 -8.17 -9.99
C LYS A 62 -2.19 -7.37 -11.29
N VAL A 63 -3.00 -6.33 -11.43
CA VAL A 63 -3.02 -5.49 -12.63
C VAL A 63 -1.67 -4.79 -12.86
N ARG A 64 -0.98 -4.38 -11.79
CA ARG A 64 0.35 -3.82 -11.89
C ARG A 64 1.39 -4.85 -12.35
N SER A 65 1.31 -6.09 -11.92
CA SER A 65 2.26 -7.15 -12.31
C SER A 65 2.24 -7.43 -13.82
N GLU A 66 1.10 -7.24 -14.45
CA GLU A 66 0.94 -7.37 -15.91
C GLU A 66 1.57 -6.20 -16.70
N SER A 67 1.77 -5.05 -16.07
CA SER A 67 2.36 -3.86 -16.70
C SER A 67 3.34 -3.15 -15.76
N PRO A 68 4.47 -3.78 -15.38
CA PRO A 68 5.30 -3.35 -14.25
C PRO A 68 5.95 -1.97 -14.44
N ASN A 69 6.19 -1.55 -15.67
CA ASN A 69 6.97 -0.35 -15.96
C ASN A 69 6.15 0.96 -15.99
N SER A 70 4.83 0.91 -15.95
CA SER A 70 3.98 2.08 -16.19
C SER A 70 3.10 2.48 -15.00
N LYS A 71 2.81 1.60 -14.05
CA LYS A 71 1.79 1.87 -13.02
C LYS A 71 2.39 1.87 -11.62
N LYS A 72 2.05 2.91 -10.86
CA LYS A 72 2.27 2.99 -9.41
C LYS A 72 0.92 2.89 -8.71
N ILE A 73 0.89 2.24 -7.54
CA ILE A 73 -0.31 2.17 -6.71
C ILE A 73 -0.20 3.28 -5.67
N LEU A 74 -1.23 4.11 -5.60
CA LEU A 74 -1.38 5.14 -4.57
C LEU A 74 -2.60 4.77 -3.72
N PHE A 75 -2.35 4.38 -2.46
CA PHE A 75 -3.40 4.05 -1.51
C PHE A 75 -3.66 5.24 -0.59
N LEU A 76 -4.83 5.86 -0.70
CA LEU A 76 -5.21 7.03 0.07
C LEU A 76 -6.22 6.66 1.15
N THR A 77 -6.00 7.15 2.35
CA THR A 77 -6.91 6.97 3.48
C THR A 77 -6.90 8.19 4.39
N GLY A 78 -8.04 8.52 4.95
CA GLY A 78 -8.19 9.64 5.89
C GLY A 78 -7.90 9.27 7.35
N ARG A 79 -7.51 8.03 7.65
CA ARG A 79 -7.25 7.57 9.02
C ARG A 79 -5.88 6.92 9.13
N GLN A 80 -5.07 7.40 10.04
CA GLN A 80 -3.72 6.91 10.32
C GLN A 80 -3.68 5.41 10.67
N SER A 81 -4.68 4.94 11.43
CA SER A 81 -4.81 3.49 11.72
C SER A 81 -4.96 2.59 10.48
N GLN A 82 -5.42 3.13 9.36
CA GLN A 82 -5.50 2.39 8.10
C GLN A 82 -4.14 2.23 7.43
N HIS A 83 -3.18 3.12 7.67
CA HIS A 83 -1.80 3.03 7.16
C HIS A 83 -1.15 1.73 7.63
N LYS A 84 -1.21 1.47 8.94
CA LYS A 84 -0.65 0.24 9.51
C LYS A 84 -1.26 -1.02 8.90
N ILE A 85 -2.58 -1.04 8.66
CA ILE A 85 -3.24 -2.17 8.02
C ILE A 85 -2.68 -2.42 6.61
N VAL A 86 -2.44 -1.36 5.84
CA VAL A 86 -1.85 -1.48 4.50
C VAL A 86 -0.41 -2.01 4.57
N VAL A 87 0.42 -1.46 5.46
CA VAL A 87 1.80 -1.90 5.66
C VAL A 87 1.84 -3.37 6.06
N ASP A 88 1.06 -3.78 7.06
CA ASP A 88 0.99 -5.16 7.53
C ASP A 88 0.46 -6.12 6.44
N THR A 89 -0.48 -5.66 5.62
CA THR A 89 -0.98 -6.43 4.48
C THR A 89 0.12 -6.66 3.45
N ILE A 90 0.89 -5.64 3.09
CA ILE A 90 2.01 -5.76 2.15
C ILE A 90 3.15 -6.63 2.73
N LYS A 91 3.45 -6.53 4.04
CA LYS A 91 4.42 -7.42 4.70
C LYS A 91 4.01 -8.89 4.51
N LYS A 92 2.75 -9.25 4.79
CA LYS A 92 2.23 -10.61 4.59
C LYS A 92 2.28 -11.08 3.14
N ILE A 93 1.96 -10.19 2.20
CA ILE A 93 2.08 -10.52 0.77
C ILE A 93 3.54 -10.81 0.42
N ASN A 94 4.48 -9.97 0.88
CA ASN A 94 5.92 -10.15 0.62
C ASN A 94 6.47 -11.46 1.22
N GLU A 95 6.01 -11.86 2.40
CA GLU A 95 6.35 -13.16 2.99
C GLU A 95 5.90 -14.33 2.10
N LYS A 96 4.76 -14.18 1.43
CA LYS A 96 4.17 -15.21 0.57
C LYS A 96 4.84 -15.31 -0.81
N ILE A 97 5.10 -14.16 -1.46
CA ILE A 97 5.63 -14.12 -2.84
C ILE A 97 7.13 -14.30 -2.97
N GLY A 98 7.85 -14.31 -1.83
CA GLY A 98 9.31 -14.51 -1.82
C GLY A 98 10.13 -13.29 -2.24
N ASN A 99 11.46 -13.46 -2.27
CA ASN A 99 12.40 -12.33 -2.35
C ASN A 99 12.50 -11.66 -3.72
N GLU A 100 12.18 -12.34 -4.81
CA GLU A 100 12.37 -11.81 -6.17
C GLU A 100 11.31 -10.78 -6.58
N LEU A 101 10.10 -10.87 -6.03
CA LEU A 101 8.95 -10.03 -6.37
C LEU A 101 8.56 -9.02 -5.29
N GLN A 102 9.44 -8.74 -4.34
CA GLN A 102 9.20 -7.88 -3.19
C GLN A 102 8.54 -6.54 -3.57
N ILE A 103 7.37 -6.30 -2.99
CA ILE A 103 6.62 -5.06 -3.15
C ILE A 103 7.26 -4.01 -2.25
N LYS A 104 7.70 -2.90 -2.85
CA LYS A 104 8.21 -1.75 -2.13
C LYS A 104 7.08 -0.79 -1.81
N LEU A 105 7.02 -0.33 -0.56
CA LEU A 105 5.98 0.57 -0.07
C LEU A 105 6.65 1.70 0.71
N ALA A 106 6.24 2.94 0.43
CA ALA A 106 6.54 4.11 1.24
C ALA A 106 5.24 4.58 1.89
N ASP A 107 5.19 4.53 3.22
CA ASP A 107 4.11 5.12 3.99
C ASP A 107 4.41 6.61 4.22
N MET A 108 3.40 7.45 4.03
CA MET A 108 3.53 8.92 4.12
C MET A 108 2.34 9.51 4.86
N ILE A 109 2.61 10.28 5.88
CA ILE A 109 1.62 11.09 6.60
C ILE A 109 1.93 12.58 6.49
N GLY A 110 1.02 13.41 6.97
CA GLY A 110 1.23 14.86 7.00
C GLY A 110 2.46 15.23 7.82
N ARG A 111 3.20 16.26 7.36
CA ARG A 111 4.43 16.74 8.01
C ARG A 111 4.24 17.05 9.50
N GLU A 112 3.12 17.66 9.86
CA GLU A 112 2.79 17.98 11.26
C GLU A 112 2.71 16.72 12.14
N SER A 113 2.22 15.62 11.57
CA SER A 113 2.09 14.33 12.28
C SER A 113 3.40 13.54 12.34
N MET A 114 4.41 13.92 11.54
CA MET A 114 5.74 13.29 11.54
C MET A 114 6.76 14.02 12.43
N CYS A 115 6.43 15.20 12.92
CA CYS A 115 7.37 16.03 13.66
C CYS A 115 7.11 15.93 15.16
N GLU A 116 8.10 15.46 15.92
CA GLU A 116 8.04 15.41 17.38
C GLU A 116 8.17 16.81 18.03
N GLU A 117 8.69 17.80 17.28
CA GLU A 117 8.96 19.16 17.75
C GLU A 117 8.03 20.20 17.11
N VAL A 118 6.77 19.88 16.91
CA VAL A 118 5.77 20.87 16.48
C VAL A 118 5.43 21.79 17.65
N GLN A 119 5.53 23.11 17.46
CA GLN A 119 5.04 24.06 18.45
C GLN A 119 3.50 23.94 18.59
N PRO A 120 2.98 23.67 19.81
CA PRO A 120 1.56 23.40 19.98
C PRO A 120 0.63 24.57 19.61
N VAL A 121 1.17 25.79 19.57
CA VAL A 121 0.40 27.02 19.33
C VAL A 121 0.41 27.44 17.86
N THR A 122 1.51 27.26 17.15
CA THR A 122 1.66 27.75 15.78
C THR A 122 1.58 26.63 14.73
N GLY A 123 1.73 25.35 15.14
CA GLY A 123 1.83 24.23 14.24
C GLY A 123 3.12 24.20 13.40
N GLU A 124 4.08 25.10 13.72
CA GLU A 124 5.33 25.20 12.99
C GLU A 124 6.37 24.19 13.51
N CYS A 125 7.04 23.52 12.59
CA CYS A 125 8.14 22.61 12.92
C CYS A 125 9.43 23.42 13.09
N THR A 126 10.04 23.37 14.28
CA THR A 126 11.28 24.08 14.60
C THR A 126 12.55 23.36 14.14
N CYS A 127 12.46 22.09 13.81
CA CYS A 127 13.62 21.26 13.44
C CYS A 127 14.30 21.64 12.10
N GLU A 128 13.66 22.43 11.23
CA GLU A 128 14.24 22.80 9.93
C GLU A 128 15.43 23.76 10.01
N SER A 129 15.50 24.57 11.08
CA SER A 129 16.55 25.58 11.22
C SER A 129 17.88 25.02 11.72
N GLU A 130 17.90 23.82 12.31
CA GLU A 130 19.07 23.29 13.00
C GLU A 130 19.80 22.16 12.26
N ILE A 131 19.16 21.57 11.23
CA ILE A 131 19.75 20.45 10.51
C ILE A 131 20.63 20.96 9.36
N GLN A 132 21.94 20.75 9.47
CA GLN A 132 22.87 21.02 8.37
C GLN A 132 22.51 20.23 7.11
N GLU A 133 22.66 20.85 5.93
CA GLU A 133 22.26 20.29 4.63
C GLU A 133 22.88 18.91 4.34
N ASN A 134 24.12 18.68 4.80
CA ASN A 134 24.81 17.38 4.69
C ASN A 134 24.13 16.28 5.53
N SER A 135 23.60 16.62 6.70
CA SER A 135 22.85 15.67 7.54
C SER A 135 21.50 15.32 6.91
N ARG A 136 20.82 16.28 6.27
CA ARG A 136 19.56 16.05 5.56
C ARG A 136 19.73 15.04 4.43
N ARG A 137 20.80 15.17 3.64
CA ARG A 137 21.08 14.24 2.54
C ARG A 137 21.39 12.84 3.03
N GLY A 138 22.18 12.72 4.09
CA GLY A 138 22.53 11.43 4.70
C GLY A 138 21.31 10.74 5.29
N ASN A 139 20.48 11.45 6.04
CA ASN A 139 19.25 10.92 6.64
C ASN A 139 18.24 10.50 5.57
N ARG A 140 18.10 11.30 4.50
CA ARG A 140 17.23 10.95 3.37
C ARG A 140 17.66 9.65 2.69
N MET A 141 18.96 9.48 2.43
CA MET A 141 19.47 8.24 1.82
C MET A 141 19.27 7.02 2.74
N ARG A 142 19.48 7.19 4.03
CA ARG A 142 19.24 6.14 5.02
C ARG A 142 17.77 5.71 5.03
N LEU A 143 16.84 6.66 5.09
CA LEU A 143 15.40 6.40 5.04
C LEU A 143 14.99 5.68 3.75
N VAL A 144 15.49 6.14 2.59
CA VAL A 144 15.23 5.48 1.30
C VAL A 144 15.71 4.03 1.32
N ASN A 145 16.89 3.76 1.86
CA ASN A 145 17.40 2.39 1.95
C ASN A 145 16.53 1.52 2.86
N MET A 146 16.10 2.03 4.02
CA MET A 146 15.20 1.31 4.93
C MET A 146 13.87 0.96 4.24
N ILE A 147 13.24 1.90 3.53
CA ILE A 147 11.99 1.68 2.77
C ILE A 147 12.20 0.64 1.65
N LEU A 148 13.38 0.62 1.03
CA LEU A 148 13.70 -0.34 -0.03
C LEU A 148 13.98 -1.75 0.52
N GLU A 149 14.40 -1.87 1.77
CA GLU A 149 14.64 -3.17 2.41
C GLU A 149 13.33 -3.85 2.79
N GLN A 150 12.42 -3.12 3.43
CA GLN A 150 11.12 -3.68 3.85
C GLN A 150 10.04 -2.58 3.95
N PRO A 151 8.74 -2.95 3.78
CA PRO A 151 7.64 -2.06 4.11
C PRO A 151 7.69 -1.64 5.57
N MET A 152 7.61 -0.34 5.83
CA MET A 152 7.63 0.24 7.18
C MET A 152 6.41 1.14 7.36
N HIS A 153 5.84 1.12 8.56
CA HIS A 153 4.90 2.15 8.99
C HIS A 153 5.67 3.40 9.40
N VAL A 154 5.09 4.55 9.20
CA VAL A 154 5.75 5.85 9.48
C VAL A 154 6.11 6.05 10.95
N GLU A 155 5.46 5.34 11.85
CA GLU A 155 5.72 5.39 13.31
C GLU A 155 6.71 4.29 13.79
N ASP A 156 7.14 3.35 12.91
CA ASP A 156 8.16 2.33 13.19
C ASP A 156 9.58 2.94 13.07
#